data_b349dbcc3de6fbb9b3bb765f4aeed4b8
#
_entry.id   b349dbcc3de6fbb9b3bb765f4aeed4b8
#
_cell.length_a   1.000
_cell.length_b   1.000
_cell.length_c   1.000
_cell.angle_alpha   90.00
_cell.angle_beta   90.00
_cell.angle_gamma   90.00
#
_symmetry.space_group_name_H-M   'P 1'
#
loop_
_entity.id
_entity.type
_entity.pdbx_description
1 polymer ?
#
loop_
_entity_poly.entity_id
_entity_poly.type
_entity_poly.pdbx_seq_one_letter_code
_entity_poly.pdbx_strand_id
1 'polypeptide(L)'
;MDNKRTIVVALGGNALQKQGEASSAQQQRVAGETVRQLLPLIQAGHNVAIVHGNGPQVGNIVLHEEAINTADVPSLPLEDCGAMSQGLIGFWLQQALHDAFASNGIDRSAVSMITQTIVDSSDPAFQNPTKPIGPFYSEEEAKTVASERGYTVKEDAGRGWRRVVPSPKPQTIVEADVIKSLVSAGVTVVSTGGGGIPVLQDEAGQLKGVAAVIDKDFGAAKLADLLDADTLLILTSVDAAKINFGKPDEQSLEEVSVAELQKHIDDGQFAAGSMLPKTQAALSFLAGGTGRTAIITSLEKTAEAIAGTAGTRIKS
;
A
#
# COMPACT_ATOMS: atom_id res chain seq x y z
N MET A 1 -17.63 -12.47 -24.57
CA MET A 1 -16.93 -11.17 -24.73
C MET A 1 -16.00 -11.04 -23.54
N ASP A 2 -14.72 -10.98 -23.79
CA ASP A 2 -13.70 -10.93 -22.73
C ASP A 2 -13.92 -9.70 -21.84
N ASN A 3 -14.29 -9.94 -20.62
CA ASN A 3 -14.47 -8.88 -19.60
C ASN A 3 -13.08 -8.51 -19.03
N LYS A 4 -12.12 -8.17 -19.93
CA LYS A 4 -10.79 -7.73 -19.56
C LYS A 4 -10.89 -6.44 -18.75
N ARG A 5 -10.37 -6.44 -17.53
CA ARG A 5 -10.40 -5.31 -16.60
C ARG A 5 -8.99 -4.81 -16.32
N THR A 6 -8.89 -3.54 -15.98
CA THR A 6 -7.70 -2.99 -15.34
C THR A 6 -7.93 -3.02 -13.82
N ILE A 7 -7.06 -3.74 -13.12
CA ILE A 7 -7.16 -3.97 -11.68
C ILE A 7 -5.91 -3.40 -11.00
N VAL A 8 -6.10 -2.49 -10.05
CA VAL A 8 -5.03 -2.06 -9.15
C VAL A 8 -5.16 -2.86 -7.86
N VAL A 9 -4.09 -3.55 -7.50
CA VAL A 9 -4.01 -4.40 -6.31
C VAL A 9 -3.15 -3.72 -5.24
N ALA A 10 -3.72 -3.45 -4.07
CA ALA A 10 -3.01 -2.93 -2.92
C ALA A 10 -2.63 -4.07 -1.96
N LEU A 11 -1.34 -4.40 -1.87
CA LEU A 11 -0.82 -5.46 -1.00
C LEU A 11 -0.61 -4.96 0.43
N GLY A 12 -1.24 -5.63 1.41
CA GLY A 12 -1.03 -5.40 2.84
C GLY A 12 0.34 -5.89 3.34
N GLY A 13 0.69 -5.55 4.58
CA GLY A 13 1.98 -5.94 5.17
C GLY A 13 2.21 -7.46 5.20
N ASN A 14 1.18 -8.24 5.48
CA ASN A 14 1.26 -9.71 5.53
C ASN A 14 1.57 -10.35 4.17
N ALA A 15 1.29 -9.65 3.07
CA ALA A 15 1.64 -10.09 1.72
C ALA A 15 3.14 -10.00 1.40
N LEU A 16 3.94 -9.37 2.28
CA LEU A 16 5.39 -9.17 2.10
C LEU A 16 6.21 -9.72 3.25
N GLN A 17 5.62 -9.77 4.46
CA GLN A 17 6.32 -10.21 5.65
C GLN A 17 5.33 -10.83 6.63
N LYS A 18 5.56 -12.08 7.03
CA LYS A 18 4.81 -12.73 8.11
C LYS A 18 5.45 -12.37 9.46
N GLN A 19 4.67 -12.48 10.54
CA GLN A 19 5.16 -12.20 11.87
C GLN A 19 6.36 -13.12 12.21
N GLY A 20 7.46 -12.52 12.69
CA GLY A 20 8.68 -13.24 13.02
C GLY A 20 9.59 -13.57 11.80
N GLU A 21 9.18 -13.27 10.58
CA GLU A 21 9.94 -13.55 9.36
C GLU A 21 10.53 -12.25 8.78
N ALA A 22 11.72 -11.86 9.23
CA ALA A 22 12.33 -10.58 8.85
C ALA A 22 13.52 -10.69 7.86
N SER A 23 14.05 -11.90 7.64
CA SER A 23 15.18 -12.07 6.73
C SER A 23 14.80 -11.86 5.26
N SER A 24 15.75 -11.45 4.42
CA SER A 24 15.52 -11.25 2.99
C SER A 24 14.97 -12.52 2.31
N ALA A 25 15.53 -13.70 2.62
CA ALA A 25 15.06 -14.97 2.05
C ALA A 25 13.60 -15.29 2.43
N GLN A 26 13.21 -14.99 3.66
CA GLN A 26 11.83 -15.17 4.11
C GLN A 26 10.87 -14.22 3.38
N GLN A 27 11.23 -12.95 3.24
CA GLN A 27 10.42 -11.96 2.54
C GLN A 27 10.30 -12.26 1.03
N GLN A 28 11.38 -12.73 0.37
CA GLN A 28 11.33 -13.21 -1.02
C GLN A 28 10.37 -14.40 -1.18
N ARG A 29 10.42 -15.37 -0.24
CA ARG A 29 9.48 -16.50 -0.24
C ARG A 29 8.04 -16.02 -0.12
N VAL A 30 7.75 -15.07 0.79
CA VAL A 30 6.41 -14.50 0.97
C VAL A 30 5.96 -13.75 -0.29
N ALA A 31 6.84 -12.99 -0.94
CA ALA A 31 6.55 -12.35 -2.24
C ALA A 31 6.16 -13.39 -3.30
N GLY A 32 6.87 -14.53 -3.37
CA GLY A 32 6.51 -15.64 -4.25
C GLY A 32 5.14 -16.26 -3.93
N GLU A 33 4.80 -16.41 -2.65
CA GLU A 33 3.48 -16.88 -2.22
C GLU A 33 2.38 -15.89 -2.63
N THR A 34 2.64 -14.61 -2.44
CA THR A 34 1.73 -13.52 -2.83
C THR A 34 1.47 -13.51 -4.33
N VAL A 35 2.53 -13.58 -5.14
CA VAL A 35 2.39 -13.62 -6.60
C VAL A 35 1.55 -14.81 -7.06
N ARG A 36 1.71 -16.00 -6.45
CA ARG A 36 0.88 -17.17 -6.78
C ARG A 36 -0.62 -16.91 -6.58
N GLN A 37 -1.00 -16.14 -5.56
CA GLN A 37 -2.41 -15.77 -5.32
C GLN A 37 -2.94 -14.74 -6.34
N LEU A 38 -2.06 -13.97 -6.98
CA LEU A 38 -2.42 -13.00 -8.01
C LEU A 38 -2.48 -13.61 -9.43
N LEU A 39 -1.84 -14.76 -9.64
CA LEU A 39 -1.80 -15.41 -10.97
C LEU A 39 -3.17 -15.60 -11.62
N PRO A 40 -4.22 -16.02 -10.91
CA PRO A 40 -5.55 -16.17 -11.51
C PRO A 40 -6.08 -14.91 -12.20
N LEU A 41 -5.77 -13.71 -11.67
CA LEU A 41 -6.16 -12.44 -12.29
C LEU A 41 -5.46 -12.24 -13.65
N ILE A 42 -4.16 -12.54 -13.69
CA ILE A 42 -3.32 -12.38 -14.88
C ILE A 42 -3.67 -13.42 -15.94
N GLN A 43 -3.92 -14.67 -15.53
CA GLN A 43 -4.35 -15.76 -16.39
C GLN A 43 -5.73 -15.53 -16.98
N ALA A 44 -6.63 -14.86 -16.24
CA ALA A 44 -7.93 -14.44 -16.75
C ALA A 44 -7.86 -13.28 -17.78
N GLY A 45 -6.66 -12.82 -18.12
CA GLY A 45 -6.44 -11.80 -19.14
C GLY A 45 -6.49 -10.36 -18.60
N HIS A 46 -6.72 -10.14 -17.31
CA HIS A 46 -6.78 -8.79 -16.75
C HIS A 46 -5.44 -8.06 -16.85
N ASN A 47 -5.50 -6.73 -16.93
CA ASN A 47 -4.37 -5.85 -16.75
C ASN A 47 -4.18 -5.58 -15.25
N VAL A 48 -2.97 -5.74 -14.73
CA VAL A 48 -2.72 -5.67 -13.28
C VAL A 48 -1.60 -4.69 -12.98
N ALA A 49 -1.88 -3.73 -12.10
CA ALA A 49 -0.88 -2.91 -11.42
C ALA A 49 -0.87 -3.27 -9.93
N ILE A 50 0.33 -3.38 -9.36
CA ILE A 50 0.53 -3.81 -7.96
C ILE A 50 1.15 -2.66 -7.17
N VAL A 51 0.47 -2.28 -6.09
CA VAL A 51 0.95 -1.34 -5.07
C VAL A 51 1.23 -2.11 -3.80
N HIS A 52 2.36 -1.88 -3.16
CA HIS A 52 2.72 -2.57 -1.93
C HIS A 52 2.98 -1.61 -0.76
N GLY A 53 2.76 -2.06 0.47
CA GLY A 53 3.25 -1.38 1.66
C GLY A 53 4.76 -1.58 1.83
N ASN A 54 5.39 -0.78 2.71
CA ASN A 54 6.82 -0.86 3.00
C ASN A 54 7.17 -0.59 4.47
N GLY A 55 6.19 -0.44 5.35
CA GLY A 55 6.41 0.06 6.72
C GLY A 55 7.54 -0.64 7.50
N PRO A 56 7.60 -1.98 7.57
CA PRO A 56 8.71 -2.67 8.22
C PRO A 56 10.05 -2.45 7.49
N GLN A 57 10.04 -2.52 6.16
CA GLN A 57 11.24 -2.44 5.34
C GLN A 57 11.88 -1.06 5.37
N VAL A 58 11.09 0.01 5.16
CA VAL A 58 11.61 1.38 5.21
C VAL A 58 12.13 1.73 6.61
N GLY A 59 11.45 1.24 7.65
CA GLY A 59 11.92 1.43 9.02
C GLY A 59 13.26 0.74 9.30
N ASN A 60 13.46 -0.48 8.80
CA ASN A 60 14.73 -1.18 8.93
C ASN A 60 15.85 -0.49 8.13
N ILE A 61 15.55 0.00 6.91
CA ILE A 61 16.52 0.77 6.11
C ILE A 61 16.95 2.02 6.88
N VAL A 62 16.01 2.79 7.42
CA VAL A 62 16.33 3.98 8.24
C VAL A 62 17.25 3.62 9.42
N LEU A 63 16.99 2.51 10.12
CA LEU A 63 17.84 2.08 11.23
C LEU A 63 19.26 1.70 10.76
N HIS A 64 19.39 1.06 9.59
CA HIS A 64 20.71 0.75 9.02
C HIS A 64 21.47 2.03 8.63
N GLU A 65 20.77 2.99 8.00
CA GLU A 65 21.36 4.29 7.66
C GLU A 65 21.84 5.05 8.90
N GLU A 66 21.04 5.06 9.94
CA GLU A 66 21.36 5.78 11.18
C GLU A 66 22.45 5.09 12.01
N ALA A 67 22.68 3.78 11.82
CA ALA A 67 23.71 3.05 12.53
C ALA A 67 25.15 3.48 12.16
N ILE A 68 25.33 4.01 10.94
CA ILE A 68 26.61 4.50 10.43
C ILE A 68 26.41 5.94 9.93
N ASN A 69 26.11 6.84 10.85
CA ASN A 69 25.97 8.25 10.49
C ASN A 69 27.26 9.01 10.86
N THR A 70 28.12 9.24 9.87
CA THR A 70 29.39 9.96 10.03
C THR A 70 29.49 11.09 9.01
N ALA A 71 30.48 11.97 9.15
CA ALA A 71 30.73 13.03 8.17
C ALA A 71 31.10 12.49 6.78
N ASP A 72 31.77 11.34 6.72
CA ASP A 72 32.17 10.69 5.47
C ASP A 72 31.09 9.80 4.87
N VAL A 73 30.18 9.27 5.72
CA VAL A 73 29.05 8.42 5.33
C VAL A 73 27.80 8.94 6.05
N PRO A 74 27.21 10.05 5.57
CA PRO A 74 26.00 10.60 6.19
C PRO A 74 24.79 9.69 5.90
N SER A 75 23.90 9.58 6.89
CA SER A 75 22.65 8.82 6.73
C SER A 75 21.76 9.47 5.67
N LEU A 76 21.07 8.63 4.90
CA LEU A 76 20.09 9.09 3.91
C LEU A 76 18.79 9.55 4.56
N PRO A 77 18.10 10.56 3.99
CA PRO A 77 16.81 11.01 4.47
C PRO A 77 15.70 9.99 4.22
N LEU A 78 14.55 10.17 4.88
CA LEU A 78 13.46 9.20 4.86
C LEU A 78 12.90 8.92 3.45
N GLU A 79 12.82 9.93 2.60
CA GLU A 79 12.37 9.80 1.22
C GLU A 79 13.29 8.92 0.38
N ASP A 80 14.61 9.01 0.56
CA ASP A 80 15.58 8.15 -0.11
C ASP A 80 15.48 6.71 0.41
N CYS A 81 15.30 6.52 1.73
CA CYS A 81 14.99 5.21 2.31
C CYS A 81 13.68 4.64 1.73
N GLY A 82 12.71 5.50 1.45
CA GLY A 82 11.49 5.16 0.74
C GLY A 82 11.77 4.60 -0.65
N ALA A 83 12.62 5.28 -1.44
CA ALA A 83 13.05 4.83 -2.76
C ALA A 83 13.80 3.49 -2.71
N MET A 84 14.71 3.31 -1.74
CA MET A 84 15.41 2.03 -1.51
C MET A 84 14.42 0.90 -1.22
N SER A 85 13.40 1.16 -0.41
CA SER A 85 12.35 0.16 -0.10
C SER A 85 11.54 -0.22 -1.33
N GLN A 86 11.26 0.71 -2.25
CA GLN A 86 10.60 0.41 -3.52
C GLN A 86 11.46 -0.49 -4.40
N GLY A 87 12.75 -0.19 -4.53
CA GLY A 87 13.70 -1.02 -5.27
C GLY A 87 13.80 -2.43 -4.70
N LEU A 88 13.92 -2.55 -3.38
CA LEU A 88 14.07 -3.84 -2.69
C LEU A 88 12.83 -4.74 -2.85
N ILE A 89 11.65 -4.22 -2.50
CA ILE A 89 10.40 -4.98 -2.57
C ILE A 89 10.00 -5.20 -4.03
N GLY A 90 10.20 -4.18 -4.88
CA GLY A 90 9.95 -4.27 -6.31
C GLY A 90 10.78 -5.36 -6.96
N PHE A 91 12.06 -5.49 -6.62
CA PHE A 91 12.92 -6.58 -7.07
C PHE A 91 12.34 -7.95 -6.70
N TRP A 92 11.93 -8.15 -5.45
CA TRP A 92 11.38 -9.44 -5.01
C TRP A 92 10.08 -9.79 -5.75
N LEU A 93 9.17 -8.84 -5.90
CA LEU A 93 7.89 -9.06 -6.60
C LEU A 93 8.11 -9.28 -8.09
N GLN A 94 8.98 -8.48 -8.73
CA GLN A 94 9.28 -8.61 -10.17
C GLN A 94 9.93 -9.97 -10.48
N GLN A 95 10.88 -10.43 -9.67
CA GLN A 95 11.50 -11.75 -9.81
C GLN A 95 10.44 -12.85 -9.64
N ALA A 96 9.61 -12.77 -8.60
CA ALA A 96 8.56 -13.75 -8.36
C ALA A 96 7.53 -13.79 -9.51
N LEU A 97 7.18 -12.65 -10.10
CA LEU A 97 6.30 -12.56 -11.28
C LEU A 97 6.96 -13.22 -12.50
N HIS A 98 8.22 -12.91 -12.76
CA HIS A 98 8.97 -13.52 -13.87
C HIS A 98 8.99 -15.06 -13.74
N ASP A 99 9.34 -15.58 -12.58
CA ASP A 99 9.41 -17.03 -12.33
C ASP A 99 8.02 -17.68 -12.45
N ALA A 100 6.99 -17.01 -11.94
CA ALA A 100 5.62 -17.49 -12.04
C ALA A 100 5.13 -17.50 -13.50
N PHE A 101 5.44 -16.48 -14.29
CA PHE A 101 5.09 -16.42 -15.70
C PHE A 101 5.77 -17.54 -16.49
N ALA A 102 7.09 -17.70 -16.32
CA ALA A 102 7.83 -18.78 -16.97
C ALA A 102 7.29 -20.17 -16.62
N SER A 103 7.00 -20.42 -15.33
CA SER A 103 6.51 -21.72 -14.85
C SER A 103 5.08 -22.04 -15.32
N ASN A 104 4.29 -21.04 -15.69
CA ASN A 104 2.88 -21.21 -16.12
C ASN A 104 2.66 -20.93 -17.60
N GLY A 105 3.71 -20.73 -18.40
CA GLY A 105 3.61 -20.44 -19.83
C GLY A 105 2.86 -19.14 -20.14
N ILE A 106 2.96 -18.13 -19.26
CA ILE A 106 2.31 -16.84 -19.43
C ILE A 106 3.24 -15.94 -20.24
N ASP A 107 2.84 -15.60 -21.46
CA ASP A 107 3.59 -14.67 -22.34
C ASP A 107 3.28 -13.22 -21.97
N ARG A 108 3.80 -12.79 -20.82
CA ARG A 108 3.70 -11.42 -20.32
C ARG A 108 5.00 -10.99 -19.64
N SER A 109 5.21 -9.69 -19.57
CA SER A 109 6.32 -9.08 -18.85
C SER A 109 5.86 -8.47 -17.52
N ALA A 110 6.78 -8.38 -16.57
CA ALA A 110 6.59 -7.63 -15.34
C ALA A 110 7.73 -6.64 -15.15
N VAL A 111 7.42 -5.47 -14.61
CA VAL A 111 8.42 -4.43 -14.29
C VAL A 111 8.10 -3.78 -12.95
N SER A 112 9.14 -3.43 -12.19
CA SER A 112 9.04 -2.56 -11.02
C SER A 112 9.56 -1.17 -11.36
N MET A 113 8.85 -0.14 -10.89
CA MET A 113 9.19 1.25 -11.15
C MET A 113 9.32 2.02 -9.83
N ILE A 114 10.36 2.83 -9.73
CA ILE A 114 10.46 3.87 -8.71
C ILE A 114 9.41 4.93 -9.04
N THR A 115 8.62 5.30 -8.05
CA THR A 115 7.43 6.13 -8.25
C THR A 115 7.37 7.26 -7.24
N GLN A 116 7.14 8.47 -7.71
CA GLN A 116 7.03 9.69 -6.91
C GLN A 116 5.56 10.11 -6.80
N THR A 117 5.14 10.56 -5.63
CA THR A 117 3.77 11.01 -5.37
C THR A 117 3.79 12.44 -4.87
N ILE A 118 3.18 13.34 -5.63
CA ILE A 118 3.04 14.74 -5.24
C ILE A 118 2.05 14.85 -4.08
N VAL A 119 2.46 15.59 -3.05
CA VAL A 119 1.65 15.89 -1.86
C VAL A 119 1.57 17.40 -1.63
N ASP A 120 0.56 17.83 -0.85
CA ASP A 120 0.39 19.23 -0.47
C ASP A 120 1.24 19.57 0.75
N SER A 121 2.07 20.59 0.67
CA SER A 121 2.87 21.08 1.81
C SER A 121 2.01 21.59 2.98
N SER A 122 0.76 21.97 2.72
CA SER A 122 -0.20 22.44 3.71
C SER A 122 -1.02 21.30 4.35
N ASP A 123 -0.81 20.05 3.94
CA ASP A 123 -1.56 18.91 4.51
C ASP A 123 -1.37 18.85 6.04
N PRO A 124 -2.48 18.78 6.82
CA PRO A 124 -2.42 18.71 8.29
C PRO A 124 -1.58 17.56 8.83
N ALA A 125 -1.36 16.51 8.04
CA ALA A 125 -0.53 15.38 8.44
C ALA A 125 0.91 15.78 8.78
N PHE A 126 1.44 16.85 8.18
CA PHE A 126 2.77 17.36 8.52
C PHE A 126 2.84 17.93 9.95
N GLN A 127 1.72 18.45 10.46
CA GLN A 127 1.62 18.99 11.83
C GLN A 127 1.27 17.89 12.85
N ASN A 128 0.66 16.78 12.41
CA ASN A 128 0.24 15.69 13.27
C ASN A 128 0.66 14.33 12.68
N PRO A 129 1.93 13.91 12.84
CA PRO A 129 2.42 12.62 12.36
C PRO A 129 1.65 11.46 13.00
N THR A 130 1.19 10.52 12.15
CA THR A 130 0.39 9.36 12.59
C THR A 130 0.80 8.03 11.96
N LYS A 131 1.63 8.03 10.91
CA LYS A 131 2.00 6.80 10.20
C LYS A 131 3.11 6.06 10.92
N PRO A 132 2.84 4.85 11.48
CA PRO A 132 3.87 4.09 12.17
C PRO A 132 4.85 3.47 11.18
N ILE A 133 6.15 3.60 11.45
CA ILE A 133 7.24 2.96 10.72
C ILE A 133 8.24 2.31 11.67
N GLY A 134 9.06 1.41 11.15
CA GLY A 134 10.14 0.77 11.90
C GLY A 134 9.65 -0.26 12.94
N PRO A 135 10.53 -0.65 13.86
CA PRO A 135 10.24 -1.65 14.87
C PRO A 135 9.33 -1.14 15.97
N PHE A 136 8.90 -2.07 16.82
CA PHE A 136 8.25 -1.76 18.10
C PHE A 136 9.30 -1.49 19.17
N TYR A 137 9.03 -0.52 20.01
CA TYR A 137 9.81 -0.15 21.19
C TYR A 137 8.98 -0.40 22.46
N SER A 138 9.64 -0.68 23.57
CA SER A 138 9.06 -0.49 24.90
C SER A 138 8.84 1.02 25.15
N GLU A 139 8.05 1.38 26.16
CA GLU A 139 7.83 2.79 26.51
C GLU A 139 9.14 3.51 26.88
N GLU A 140 10.06 2.82 27.57
CA GLU A 140 11.35 3.35 27.98
C GLU A 140 12.26 3.60 26.77
N GLU A 141 12.40 2.62 25.88
CA GLU A 141 13.14 2.76 24.63
C GLU A 141 12.57 3.88 23.75
N ALA A 142 11.24 4.00 23.66
CA ALA A 142 10.58 5.05 22.89
C ALA A 142 10.93 6.45 23.41
N LYS A 143 10.96 6.65 24.73
CA LYS A 143 11.40 7.92 25.35
C LYS A 143 12.85 8.24 25.03
N THR A 144 13.72 7.24 25.08
CA THR A 144 15.13 7.37 24.72
C THR A 144 15.31 7.78 23.27
N VAL A 145 14.68 7.04 22.35
CA VAL A 145 14.75 7.30 20.90
C VAL A 145 14.17 8.68 20.56
N ALA A 146 13.08 9.08 21.21
CA ALA A 146 12.48 10.42 21.02
C ALA A 146 13.44 11.53 21.45
N SER A 147 14.12 11.37 22.61
CA SER A 147 15.04 12.39 23.10
C SER A 147 16.36 12.47 22.33
N GLU A 148 16.93 11.32 21.93
CA GLU A 148 18.23 11.25 21.27
C GLU A 148 18.18 11.56 19.77
N ARG A 149 17.06 11.17 19.11
CA ARG A 149 16.92 11.25 17.64
C ARG A 149 15.86 12.24 17.19
N GLY A 150 15.15 12.88 18.10
CA GLY A 150 14.08 13.84 17.79
C GLY A 150 12.85 13.18 17.13
N TYR A 151 12.65 11.87 17.34
CA TYR A 151 11.52 11.17 16.74
C TYR A 151 10.21 11.48 17.43
N THR A 152 9.14 11.62 16.67
CA THR A 152 7.80 11.51 17.21
C THR A 152 7.47 10.02 17.36
N VAL A 153 7.10 9.60 18.58
CA VAL A 153 6.72 8.22 18.88
C VAL A 153 5.31 8.18 19.43
N LYS A 154 4.55 7.14 19.07
CA LYS A 154 3.19 6.90 19.56
C LYS A 154 3.00 5.42 19.88
N GLU A 155 2.11 5.16 20.83
CA GLU A 155 1.65 3.80 21.12
C GLU A 155 0.84 3.27 19.92
N ASP A 156 1.08 1.99 19.55
CA ASP A 156 0.48 1.35 18.37
C ASP A 156 -0.38 0.15 18.81
N ALA A 157 -1.62 0.43 19.16
CA ALA A 157 -2.71 -0.53 19.40
C ALA A 157 -2.36 -1.67 20.37
N GLY A 158 -1.76 -1.37 21.52
CA GLY A 158 -1.41 -2.32 22.57
C GLY A 158 -0.19 -3.21 22.26
N ARG A 159 0.47 -2.99 21.12
CA ARG A 159 1.63 -3.77 20.69
C ARG A 159 2.97 -3.19 21.08
N GLY A 160 2.98 -1.97 21.61
CA GLY A 160 4.16 -1.20 21.96
C GLY A 160 4.19 0.16 21.26
N TRP A 161 5.32 0.83 21.32
CA TRP A 161 5.53 2.16 20.76
C TRP A 161 6.25 2.09 19.44
N ARG A 162 5.92 3.01 18.53
CA ARG A 162 6.61 3.12 17.23
C ARG A 162 6.90 4.58 16.89
N ARG A 163 7.96 4.78 16.09
CA ARG A 163 8.15 6.05 15.40
C ARG A 163 6.96 6.31 14.48
N VAL A 164 6.43 7.53 14.50
CA VAL A 164 5.40 7.99 13.57
C VAL A 164 5.92 9.14 12.73
N VAL A 165 5.52 9.16 11.45
CA VAL A 165 5.89 10.17 10.46
C VAL A 165 4.63 10.77 9.84
N PRO A 166 4.71 11.94 9.17
CA PRO A 166 3.60 12.49 8.40
C PRO A 166 3.08 11.49 7.36
N SER A 167 1.77 11.50 7.12
CA SER A 167 1.13 10.67 6.08
C SER A 167 0.14 11.52 5.29
N PRO A 168 0.65 12.43 4.42
CA PRO A 168 -0.20 13.31 3.62
C PRO A 168 -0.98 12.54 2.57
N LYS A 169 -2.07 13.15 2.07
CA LYS A 169 -2.87 12.59 1.00
C LYS A 169 -2.16 12.72 -0.35
N PRO A 170 -2.20 11.68 -1.21
CA PRO A 170 -1.63 11.76 -2.55
C PRO A 170 -2.47 12.68 -3.44
N GLN A 171 -1.83 13.67 -4.09
CA GLN A 171 -2.48 14.53 -5.09
C GLN A 171 -2.41 13.92 -6.48
N THR A 172 -1.21 13.51 -6.91
CA THR A 172 -0.98 12.82 -8.18
C THR A 172 0.30 11.98 -8.11
N ILE A 173 0.49 11.12 -9.12
CA ILE A 173 1.66 10.26 -9.26
C ILE A 173 2.39 10.71 -10.53
N VAL A 174 3.67 11.04 -10.39
CA VAL A 174 4.47 11.64 -11.47
C VAL A 174 4.57 10.71 -12.68
N GLU A 175 4.76 9.42 -12.43
CA GLU A 175 4.97 8.40 -13.47
C GLU A 175 3.66 7.76 -13.98
N ALA A 176 2.48 8.31 -13.65
CA ALA A 176 1.18 7.69 -13.94
C ALA A 176 0.97 7.38 -15.42
N ASP A 177 1.34 8.28 -16.33
CA ASP A 177 1.16 8.09 -17.78
C ASP A 177 2.01 6.94 -18.34
N VAL A 178 3.24 6.79 -17.83
CA VAL A 178 4.13 5.67 -18.21
C VAL A 178 3.56 4.36 -17.66
N ILE A 179 3.11 4.34 -16.41
CA ILE A 179 2.47 3.18 -15.79
C ILE A 179 1.22 2.79 -16.58
N LYS A 180 0.37 3.76 -16.94
CA LYS A 180 -0.85 3.53 -17.74
C LYS A 180 -0.52 2.90 -19.09
N SER A 181 0.51 3.41 -19.77
CA SER A 181 0.96 2.89 -21.06
C SER A 181 1.41 1.43 -20.96
N LEU A 182 2.23 1.09 -19.96
CA LEU A 182 2.71 -0.27 -19.72
C LEU A 182 1.57 -1.22 -19.36
N VAL A 183 0.70 -0.84 -18.44
CA VAL A 183 -0.46 -1.64 -18.02
C VAL A 183 -1.40 -1.90 -19.19
N SER A 184 -1.67 -0.89 -20.02
CA SER A 184 -2.51 -1.02 -21.22
C SER A 184 -1.89 -1.95 -22.26
N ALA A 185 -0.56 -2.00 -22.35
CA ALA A 185 0.18 -2.94 -23.19
C ALA A 185 0.23 -4.38 -22.63
N GLY A 186 -0.38 -4.63 -21.46
CA GLY A 186 -0.43 -5.94 -20.82
C GLY A 186 0.77 -6.27 -19.93
N VAL A 187 1.65 -5.32 -19.67
CA VAL A 187 2.74 -5.47 -18.69
C VAL A 187 2.16 -5.41 -17.28
N THR A 188 2.56 -6.34 -16.41
CA THR A 188 2.26 -6.26 -14.99
C THR A 188 3.24 -5.28 -14.32
N VAL A 189 2.73 -4.20 -13.75
CA VAL A 189 3.57 -3.13 -13.19
C VAL A 189 3.50 -3.13 -11.66
N VAL A 190 4.65 -3.23 -11.01
CA VAL A 190 4.81 -2.97 -9.57
C VAL A 190 5.24 -1.51 -9.42
N SER A 191 4.43 -0.69 -8.76
CA SER A 191 4.68 0.75 -8.62
C SER A 191 4.06 1.32 -7.35
N THR A 192 4.28 2.59 -7.09
CA THR A 192 3.68 3.32 -5.95
C THR A 192 3.93 2.64 -4.60
N GLY A 193 5.06 1.95 -4.48
CA GLY A 193 5.46 1.25 -3.25
C GLY A 193 5.54 2.20 -2.07
N GLY A 194 4.96 1.79 -0.90
CA GLY A 194 4.84 2.65 0.27
C GLY A 194 3.93 3.87 0.08
N GLY A 195 3.10 3.88 -0.98
CA GLY A 195 2.27 5.00 -1.38
C GLY A 195 2.96 5.96 -2.37
N GLY A 196 4.17 5.63 -2.81
CA GLY A 196 5.07 6.47 -3.61
C GLY A 196 6.03 7.29 -2.74
N ILE A 197 7.13 7.76 -3.32
CA ILE A 197 8.05 8.69 -2.67
C ILE A 197 7.38 10.05 -2.57
N PRO A 198 7.14 10.58 -1.36
CA PRO A 198 6.48 11.88 -1.22
C PRO A 198 7.36 13.00 -1.75
N VAL A 199 6.83 13.82 -2.66
CA VAL A 199 7.50 14.99 -3.20
C VAL A 199 6.58 16.22 -3.18
N LEU A 200 7.17 17.38 -2.97
CA LEU A 200 6.54 18.67 -3.19
C LEU A 200 6.88 19.16 -4.59
N GLN A 201 5.95 19.82 -5.25
CA GLN A 201 6.18 20.47 -6.53
C GLN A 201 6.10 21.98 -6.35
N ASP A 202 7.12 22.70 -6.81
CA ASP A 202 7.12 24.16 -6.79
C ASP A 202 6.39 24.75 -8.02
N GLU A 203 6.28 26.09 -8.07
CA GLU A 203 5.63 26.80 -9.16
C GLU A 203 6.33 26.62 -10.52
N ALA A 204 7.61 26.26 -10.52
CA ALA A 204 8.38 25.97 -11.74
C ALA A 204 8.26 24.48 -12.17
N GLY A 205 7.51 23.68 -11.42
CA GLY A 205 7.33 22.24 -11.68
C GLY A 205 8.47 21.38 -11.16
N GLN A 206 9.43 21.93 -10.40
CA GLN A 206 10.54 21.15 -9.85
C GLN A 206 10.07 20.33 -8.64
N LEU A 207 10.59 19.12 -8.54
CA LEU A 207 10.25 18.19 -7.48
C LEU A 207 11.30 18.17 -6.38
N LYS A 208 10.84 18.12 -5.12
CA LYS A 208 11.69 17.98 -3.95
C LYS A 208 11.10 16.93 -3.01
N GLY A 209 11.91 15.94 -2.64
CA GLY A 209 11.54 14.93 -1.64
C GLY A 209 11.20 15.56 -0.29
N VAL A 210 10.28 14.94 0.44
CA VAL A 210 9.86 15.37 1.77
C VAL A 210 9.72 14.16 2.70
N ALA A 211 10.17 14.35 3.97
CA ALA A 211 10.18 13.29 4.97
C ALA A 211 8.76 12.91 5.43
N ALA A 212 8.13 12.01 4.70
CA ALA A 212 6.79 11.48 4.96
C ALA A 212 6.67 10.03 4.46
N VAL A 213 5.59 9.33 4.81
CA VAL A 213 5.21 8.04 4.23
C VAL A 213 3.71 8.04 3.95
N ILE A 214 3.35 8.02 2.68
CA ILE A 214 1.96 7.99 2.25
C ILE A 214 1.33 6.64 2.60
N ASP A 215 0.05 6.64 2.99
CA ASP A 215 -0.67 5.38 3.16
C ASP A 215 -0.85 4.69 1.79
N LYS A 216 -0.42 3.42 1.69
CA LYS A 216 -0.45 2.66 0.43
C LYS A 216 -1.85 2.50 -0.16
N ASP A 217 -2.90 2.45 0.70
CA ASP A 217 -4.27 2.26 0.24
C ASP A 217 -4.76 3.52 -0.48
N PHE A 218 -4.39 4.71 0.01
CA PHE A 218 -4.62 5.97 -0.70
C PHE A 218 -3.75 6.11 -1.94
N GLY A 219 -2.48 5.67 -1.89
CA GLY A 219 -1.61 5.62 -3.07
C GLY A 219 -2.18 4.73 -4.16
N ALA A 220 -2.68 3.54 -3.79
CA ALA A 220 -3.33 2.62 -4.71
C ALA A 220 -4.64 3.18 -5.28
N ALA A 221 -5.46 3.84 -4.46
CA ALA A 221 -6.68 4.51 -4.91
C ALA A 221 -6.37 5.62 -5.92
N LYS A 222 -5.34 6.43 -5.66
CA LYS A 222 -4.88 7.48 -6.58
C LYS A 222 -4.34 6.88 -7.88
N LEU A 223 -3.53 5.82 -7.81
CA LEU A 223 -3.05 5.13 -9.01
C LEU A 223 -4.23 4.56 -9.80
N ALA A 224 -5.18 3.90 -9.15
CA ALA A 224 -6.35 3.33 -9.80
C ALA A 224 -7.20 4.41 -10.51
N ASP A 225 -7.33 5.58 -9.91
CA ASP A 225 -8.00 6.72 -10.51
C ASP A 225 -7.27 7.22 -11.77
N LEU A 226 -5.96 7.42 -11.71
CA LEU A 226 -5.13 7.89 -12.83
C LEU A 226 -5.03 6.88 -13.98
N LEU A 227 -5.11 5.57 -13.69
CA LEU A 227 -5.14 4.50 -14.68
C LEU A 227 -6.53 4.28 -15.30
N ASP A 228 -7.58 4.97 -14.85
CA ASP A 228 -8.98 4.67 -15.16
C ASP A 228 -9.31 3.19 -14.90
N ALA A 229 -8.85 2.66 -13.77
CA ALA A 229 -9.02 1.26 -13.43
C ALA A 229 -10.50 0.91 -13.18
N ASP A 230 -10.90 -0.31 -13.58
CA ASP A 230 -12.24 -0.84 -13.32
C ASP A 230 -12.39 -1.29 -11.86
N THR A 231 -11.29 -1.75 -11.27
CA THR A 231 -11.32 -2.34 -9.93
C THR A 231 -10.10 -1.92 -9.10
N LEU A 232 -10.37 -1.47 -7.87
CA LEU A 232 -9.38 -1.36 -6.80
C LEU A 232 -9.56 -2.56 -5.85
N LEU A 233 -8.57 -3.44 -5.79
CA LEU A 233 -8.54 -4.61 -4.93
C LEU A 233 -7.59 -4.38 -3.75
N ILE A 234 -8.13 -4.21 -2.55
CA ILE A 234 -7.37 -3.98 -1.32
C ILE A 234 -7.24 -5.29 -0.56
N LEU A 235 -6.02 -5.84 -0.52
CA LEU A 235 -5.72 -7.09 0.16
C LEU A 235 -5.23 -6.83 1.59
N THR A 236 -5.84 -7.53 2.55
CA THR A 236 -5.61 -7.36 3.98
C THR A 236 -5.59 -8.74 4.68
N SER A 237 -5.60 -8.76 6.02
CA SER A 237 -5.55 -9.99 6.83
C SER A 237 -6.92 -10.59 7.15
N VAL A 238 -8.00 -10.01 6.65
CA VAL A 238 -9.37 -10.49 6.89
C VAL A 238 -10.12 -10.65 5.57
N ASP A 239 -11.04 -11.62 5.52
CA ASP A 239 -11.75 -11.96 4.29
C ASP A 239 -12.78 -10.91 3.85
N ALA A 240 -13.27 -10.09 4.78
CA ALA A 240 -14.22 -9.01 4.50
C ALA A 240 -14.10 -7.90 5.56
N ALA A 241 -14.56 -6.69 5.23
CA ALA A 241 -14.77 -5.65 6.23
C ALA A 241 -15.93 -6.06 7.15
N LYS A 242 -15.86 -5.69 8.43
CA LYS A 242 -16.84 -6.06 9.43
C LYS A 242 -17.31 -4.84 10.21
N ILE A 243 -18.57 -4.82 10.54
CA ILE A 243 -19.17 -3.91 11.54
C ILE A 243 -19.29 -4.62 12.89
N ASN A 244 -19.36 -3.86 13.97
CA ASN A 244 -19.41 -4.36 15.35
C ASN A 244 -18.25 -5.34 15.67
N PHE A 245 -17.09 -5.07 15.13
CA PHE A 245 -15.93 -5.97 15.23
C PHE A 245 -15.60 -6.31 16.69
N GLY A 246 -15.46 -7.62 16.96
CA GLY A 246 -15.20 -8.15 18.30
C GLY A 246 -16.40 -8.15 19.25
N LYS A 247 -17.60 -7.82 18.79
CA LYS A 247 -18.84 -7.86 19.56
C LYS A 247 -19.70 -9.09 19.21
N PRO A 248 -20.70 -9.47 20.06
CA PRO A 248 -21.58 -10.60 19.78
C PRO A 248 -22.40 -10.48 18.49
N ASP A 249 -22.64 -9.27 18.03
CA ASP A 249 -23.37 -8.90 16.82
C ASP A 249 -22.43 -8.50 15.66
N GLU A 250 -21.19 -9.02 15.67
CA GLU A 250 -20.25 -8.84 14.56
C GLU A 250 -20.84 -9.34 13.26
N GLN A 251 -20.76 -8.53 12.22
CA GLN A 251 -21.28 -8.86 10.90
C GLN A 251 -20.26 -8.53 9.80
N SER A 252 -20.02 -9.48 8.90
CA SER A 252 -19.26 -9.24 7.67
C SER A 252 -20.10 -8.49 6.64
N LEU A 253 -19.49 -7.53 5.96
CA LEU A 253 -20.11 -6.81 4.86
C LEU A 253 -19.75 -7.53 3.54
N GLU A 254 -20.74 -7.99 2.78
CA GLU A 254 -20.54 -8.67 1.50
C GLU A 254 -20.61 -7.68 0.33
N GLU A 255 -21.75 -7.03 0.15
CA GLU A 255 -21.96 -5.97 -0.84
C GLU A 255 -22.55 -4.76 -0.15
N VAL A 256 -21.94 -3.59 -0.37
CA VAL A 256 -22.38 -2.31 0.23
C VAL A 256 -22.30 -1.20 -0.80
N SER A 257 -23.22 -0.26 -0.73
CA SER A 257 -23.16 0.98 -1.48
C SER A 257 -22.18 1.97 -0.87
N VAL A 258 -21.76 2.97 -1.65
CA VAL A 258 -20.94 4.10 -1.18
C VAL A 258 -21.61 4.79 0.02
N ALA A 259 -22.93 4.99 -0.03
CA ALA A 259 -23.67 5.68 1.04
C ALA A 259 -23.70 4.86 2.35
N GLU A 260 -23.90 3.55 2.26
CA GLU A 260 -23.87 2.65 3.43
C GLU A 260 -22.47 2.57 4.05
N LEU A 261 -21.45 2.45 3.21
CA LEU A 261 -20.06 2.43 3.70
C LEU A 261 -19.69 3.75 4.39
N GLN A 262 -20.10 4.91 3.81
CA GLN A 262 -19.86 6.20 4.43
C GLN A 262 -20.57 6.30 5.80
N LYS A 263 -21.82 5.83 5.89
CA LYS A 263 -22.53 5.79 7.16
C LYS A 263 -21.79 4.95 8.21
N HIS A 264 -21.28 3.77 7.84
CA HIS A 264 -20.49 2.94 8.76
C HIS A 264 -19.18 3.61 9.21
N ILE A 265 -18.56 4.41 8.34
CA ILE A 265 -17.40 5.23 8.70
C ILE A 265 -17.80 6.29 9.73
N ASP A 266 -18.89 7.02 9.48
CA ASP A 266 -19.38 8.10 10.35
C ASP A 266 -19.83 7.56 11.72
N ASP A 267 -20.38 6.35 11.74
CA ASP A 267 -20.77 5.60 12.96
C ASP A 267 -19.54 5.02 13.71
N GLY A 268 -18.30 5.24 13.23
CA GLY A 268 -17.07 4.80 13.89
C GLY A 268 -16.85 3.28 13.89
N GLN A 269 -17.40 2.55 12.92
CA GLN A 269 -17.34 1.09 12.86
C GLN A 269 -15.94 0.55 12.54
N PHE A 270 -15.03 1.36 12.00
CA PHE A 270 -13.73 0.92 11.51
C PHE A 270 -12.56 1.50 12.30
N ALA A 271 -11.63 0.65 12.71
CA ALA A 271 -10.45 1.05 13.45
C ALA A 271 -9.51 1.96 12.63
N ALA A 272 -9.12 3.10 13.20
CA ALA A 272 -8.34 4.16 12.55
C ALA A 272 -6.98 3.70 11.97
N GLY A 273 -6.29 2.77 12.62
CA GLY A 273 -4.98 2.26 12.17
C GLY A 273 -5.06 1.04 11.24
N SER A 274 -6.26 0.59 10.85
CA SER A 274 -6.44 -0.69 10.17
C SER A 274 -7.47 -0.60 9.02
N MET A 275 -8.76 -0.80 9.31
CA MET A 275 -9.81 -0.87 8.29
C MET A 275 -10.25 0.51 7.78
N LEU A 276 -10.25 1.55 8.62
CA LEU A 276 -10.68 2.89 8.23
C LEU A 276 -9.92 3.46 7.02
N PRO A 277 -8.58 3.43 6.93
CA PRO A 277 -7.89 3.91 5.73
C PRO A 277 -8.29 3.17 4.46
N LYS A 278 -8.59 1.87 4.55
CA LYS A 278 -8.99 1.03 3.42
C LYS A 278 -10.37 1.41 2.89
N THR A 279 -11.33 1.59 3.79
CA THR A 279 -12.69 2.01 3.43
C THR A 279 -12.70 3.42 2.85
N GLN A 280 -11.93 4.34 3.42
CA GLN A 280 -11.77 5.70 2.90
C GLN A 280 -11.08 5.72 1.52
N ALA A 281 -10.04 4.90 1.32
CA ALA A 281 -9.37 4.76 0.01
C ALA A 281 -10.32 4.19 -1.05
N ALA A 282 -11.14 3.19 -0.69
CA ALA A 282 -12.18 2.65 -1.56
C ALA A 282 -13.19 3.73 -1.98
N LEU A 283 -13.71 4.53 -1.05
CA LEU A 283 -14.60 5.64 -1.36
C LEU A 283 -13.94 6.70 -2.24
N SER A 284 -12.68 7.04 -1.97
CA SER A 284 -11.94 8.01 -2.79
C SER A 284 -11.79 7.55 -4.24
N PHE A 285 -11.52 6.27 -4.48
CA PHE A 285 -11.46 5.69 -5.81
C PHE A 285 -12.81 5.71 -6.52
N LEU A 286 -13.88 5.32 -5.83
CA LEU A 286 -15.23 5.27 -6.40
C LEU A 286 -15.79 6.65 -6.75
N ALA A 287 -15.39 7.68 -6.01
CA ALA A 287 -15.78 9.07 -6.32
C ALA A 287 -15.18 9.58 -7.64
N GLY A 288 -14.10 8.99 -8.15
CA GLY A 288 -13.42 9.40 -9.39
C GLY A 288 -14.13 8.96 -10.68
N GLY A 289 -15.19 8.13 -10.63
CA GLY A 289 -15.90 7.71 -11.85
C GLY A 289 -17.02 6.70 -11.62
N THR A 290 -17.84 6.49 -12.63
CA THR A 290 -18.96 5.52 -12.60
C THR A 290 -18.53 4.14 -13.10
N GLY A 291 -19.24 3.08 -12.67
CA GLY A 291 -18.97 1.70 -13.10
C GLY A 291 -17.75 1.06 -12.44
N ARG A 292 -17.10 1.76 -11.52
CA ARG A 292 -15.95 1.27 -10.74
C ARG A 292 -16.40 0.37 -9.60
N THR A 293 -15.53 -0.54 -9.20
CA THR A 293 -15.75 -1.42 -8.04
C THR A 293 -14.53 -1.39 -7.13
N ALA A 294 -14.71 -1.20 -5.84
CA ALA A 294 -13.67 -1.44 -4.85
C ALA A 294 -13.97 -2.74 -4.09
N ILE A 295 -12.93 -3.53 -3.81
CA ILE A 295 -13.04 -4.81 -3.12
C ILE A 295 -12.04 -4.86 -1.98
N ILE A 296 -12.47 -5.25 -0.77
CA ILE A 296 -11.60 -5.49 0.38
C ILE A 296 -11.69 -6.96 0.75
N THR A 297 -10.56 -7.68 0.75
CA THR A 297 -10.53 -9.11 1.05
C THR A 297 -9.15 -9.56 1.55
N SER A 298 -9.02 -10.86 1.89
CA SER A 298 -7.73 -11.49 2.17
C SER A 298 -6.99 -11.86 0.87
N LEU A 299 -5.67 -12.08 0.98
CA LEU A 299 -4.84 -12.50 -0.15
C LEU A 299 -5.32 -13.84 -0.72
N GLU A 300 -5.70 -14.76 0.15
CA GLU A 300 -6.15 -16.12 -0.16
C GLU A 300 -7.49 -16.13 -0.91
N LYS A 301 -8.29 -15.07 -0.75
CA LYS A 301 -9.61 -14.91 -1.38
C LYS A 301 -9.62 -14.06 -2.65
N THR A 302 -8.44 -13.76 -3.18
CA THR A 302 -8.28 -12.88 -4.35
C THR A 302 -9.12 -13.33 -5.56
N ALA A 303 -9.06 -14.60 -5.95
CA ALA A 303 -9.78 -15.12 -7.11
C ALA A 303 -11.30 -15.10 -6.91
N GLU A 304 -11.77 -15.58 -5.74
CA GLU A 304 -13.18 -15.59 -5.38
C GLU A 304 -13.76 -14.17 -5.29
N ALA A 305 -12.98 -13.22 -4.78
CA ALA A 305 -13.41 -11.83 -4.67
C ALA A 305 -13.62 -11.17 -6.04
N ILE A 306 -12.73 -11.44 -7.00
CA ILE A 306 -12.91 -10.95 -8.38
C ILE A 306 -14.09 -11.65 -9.07
N ALA A 307 -14.33 -12.93 -8.79
CA ALA A 307 -15.50 -13.67 -9.26
C ALA A 307 -16.83 -13.23 -8.58
N GLY A 308 -16.75 -12.46 -7.49
CA GLY A 308 -17.92 -11.93 -6.78
C GLY A 308 -18.48 -12.85 -5.71
N THR A 309 -17.69 -13.84 -5.22
CA THR A 309 -18.12 -14.84 -4.23
C THR A 309 -17.44 -14.69 -2.86
N ALA A 310 -16.57 -13.68 -2.70
CA ALA A 310 -15.90 -13.35 -1.44
C ALA A 310 -15.58 -11.87 -1.34
N GLY A 311 -15.20 -11.43 -0.14
CA GLY A 311 -14.79 -10.07 0.14
C GLY A 311 -15.96 -9.10 0.35
N THR A 312 -15.61 -7.87 0.76
CA THR A 312 -16.56 -6.75 0.75
C THR A 312 -16.44 -6.02 -0.58
N ARG A 313 -17.51 -6.03 -1.35
CA ARG A 313 -17.64 -5.33 -2.63
C ARG A 313 -18.37 -4.02 -2.43
N ILE A 314 -17.73 -2.92 -2.82
CA ILE A 314 -18.30 -1.57 -2.74
C ILE A 314 -18.57 -1.09 -4.17
N LYS A 315 -19.78 -0.66 -4.43
CA LYS A 315 -20.23 -0.15 -5.73
C LYS A 315 -20.82 1.25 -5.59
N SER A 316 -20.61 2.06 -6.64
CA SER A 316 -21.26 3.37 -6.79
C SER A 316 -22.73 3.24 -7.13
#